data_493363dd0f94ee4c44f2c0ec595221a4
#
_entry.id   493363dd0f94ee4c44f2c0ec595221a4
#
_cell.length_a   1.000
_cell.length_b   1.000
_cell.length_c   1.000
_cell.angle_alpha   90.00
_cell.angle_beta   90.00
_cell.angle_gamma   90.00
#
_symmetry.space_group_name_H-M   'P 1'
#
loop_
_entity.id
_entity.type
_entity.pdbx_description
1 polymer ?
#
loop_
_entity_poly.entity_id
_entity_poly.type
_entity_poly.pdbx_seq_one_letter_code
_entity_poly.pdbx_strand_id
1 'polypeptide(L)'
;MRKIFFPLLTIFLIAFSGIIQANQTVYGSKRDSNHVLLVYDSQNTVEQGEKKIDTLQRMLAGIGLKVTTIKESEYQKGELSHGYQGVITMINWEQAQLVNPGFIKDRDQYDGIKLHIGEGLDTTEQQQLQVKLKTIYQQQLILKDGNSTEMMPFVDRMDVLTGIPKEVQRYGELKTQDKDQQSYAYGIINRNQGYLPFFNNTGLGLITTGKMIATLFDRQQETKPLLTIANVTPYSNLKILDELSSYCENLGVPFAVSTTTVAKNTEMDAYKRFTRSLRRIEDRGGVIFLQAPVIGGATVNNASELSELFDNYLLNLAQNQVYPVGISAQGFWDQDQVLRNNALKKANYWMLFPNKKVVYLKQDNQGETSSRSYLALAASGFNKIKNQEGVRFAMPIALTFNMPDSKVRLKNLKEQIHALNFTWQNPAEDFNSKIDVASSLIAYQNGQYSVNGKVTEVKTVAEEKSLPKPVGTPALFKEFFKVQGRIITVFFAIIFLVLAIFIAFGRKIYKNMFKR
;
A
#
# COMPACT_ATOMS: atom_id res chain seq x y z
N MET A 1 -75.85 22.98 -21.13
CA MET A 1 -74.81 22.80 -20.07
C MET A 1 -73.60 21.89 -20.44
N ARG A 2 -73.46 21.44 -21.72
CA ARG A 2 -72.40 20.47 -22.13
C ARG A 2 -71.23 21.08 -22.88
N LYS A 3 -71.25 22.39 -23.18
CA LYS A 3 -70.21 23.06 -23.98
C LYS A 3 -69.25 23.95 -23.16
N ILE A 4 -69.44 24.12 -21.84
CA ILE A 4 -68.60 24.97 -21.00
C ILE A 4 -67.65 24.13 -20.13
N PHE A 5 -67.86 22.82 -20.01
CA PHE A 5 -67.01 21.91 -19.16
C PHE A 5 -65.71 21.53 -19.84
N PHE A 6 -65.62 21.51 -21.18
CA PHE A 6 -64.44 21.08 -21.88
C PHE A 6 -63.27 22.11 -21.86
N PRO A 7 -63.46 23.41 -21.97
CA PRO A 7 -62.35 24.37 -21.86
C PRO A 7 -61.86 24.53 -20.42
N LEU A 8 -62.73 24.31 -19.40
CA LEU A 8 -62.34 24.42 -17.98
C LEU A 8 -61.45 23.23 -17.54
N LEU A 9 -61.69 22.03 -18.08
CA LEU A 9 -60.89 20.83 -17.83
C LEU A 9 -59.49 20.93 -18.46
N THR A 10 -59.39 21.54 -19.64
CA THR A 10 -58.11 21.76 -20.33
C THR A 10 -57.26 22.81 -19.63
N ILE A 11 -57.84 23.87 -19.10
CA ILE A 11 -57.11 24.87 -18.30
C ILE A 11 -56.65 24.32 -16.95
N PHE A 12 -57.42 23.41 -16.36
CA PHE A 12 -57.03 22.75 -15.09
C PHE A 12 -55.89 21.72 -15.30
N LEU A 13 -55.86 21.01 -16.44
CA LEU A 13 -54.78 20.10 -16.84
C LEU A 13 -53.49 20.85 -17.16
N ILE A 14 -53.57 22.03 -17.80
CA ILE A 14 -52.38 22.85 -18.10
C ILE A 14 -51.84 23.52 -16.80
N ALA A 15 -52.71 23.92 -15.89
CA ALA A 15 -52.29 24.45 -14.56
C ALA A 15 -51.66 23.37 -13.70
N PHE A 16 -52.12 22.13 -13.75
CA PHE A 16 -51.55 21.01 -12.99
C PHE A 16 -50.22 20.49 -13.58
N SER A 17 -50.02 20.59 -14.91
CA SER A 17 -48.73 20.26 -15.54
C SER A 17 -47.65 21.34 -15.30
N GLY A 18 -48.04 22.60 -15.03
CA GLY A 18 -47.12 23.67 -14.64
C GLY A 18 -46.63 23.58 -13.19
N ILE A 19 -47.38 22.91 -12.31
CA ILE A 19 -47.02 22.75 -10.88
C ILE A 19 -46.10 21.54 -10.66
N ILE A 20 -46.09 20.58 -11.57
CA ILE A 20 -45.20 19.40 -11.45
C ILE A 20 -43.75 19.67 -11.91
N GLN A 21 -43.47 20.79 -12.60
CA GLN A 21 -42.12 21.19 -13.02
C GLN A 21 -41.36 22.11 -12.04
N ALA A 22 -41.91 22.45 -10.90
CA ALA A 22 -41.33 23.44 -9.99
C ALA A 22 -40.75 22.88 -8.68
N ASN A 23 -40.47 21.58 -8.60
CA ASN A 23 -39.72 21.02 -7.45
C ASN A 23 -38.81 19.84 -7.87
N GLN A 24 -37.94 20.07 -8.82
CA GLN A 24 -36.63 19.40 -8.73
C GLN A 24 -35.81 20.16 -7.68
N THR A 25 -36.09 19.90 -6.41
CA THR A 25 -35.05 20.04 -5.41
C THR A 25 -33.91 19.19 -5.87
N VAL A 26 -32.86 19.82 -6.38
CA VAL A 26 -31.55 19.21 -6.46
C VAL A 26 -31.24 18.78 -5.05
N TYR A 27 -31.55 17.53 -4.72
CA TYR A 27 -30.97 16.88 -3.55
C TYR A 27 -29.47 16.89 -3.82
N GLY A 28 -28.78 17.87 -3.28
CA GLY A 28 -27.35 17.83 -3.18
C GLY A 28 -27.02 16.46 -2.58
N SER A 29 -26.37 15.60 -3.32
CA SER A 29 -25.99 14.28 -2.82
C SER A 29 -25.25 14.53 -1.50
N LYS A 30 -25.73 13.92 -0.43
CA LYS A 30 -25.07 14.04 0.88
C LYS A 30 -23.65 13.56 0.68
N ARG A 31 -22.66 14.44 0.84
CA ARG A 31 -21.24 14.08 0.69
C ARG A 31 -20.93 12.89 1.58
N ASP A 32 -20.30 11.87 1.02
CA ASP A 32 -19.71 10.80 1.81
C ASP A 32 -18.51 11.39 2.56
N SER A 33 -18.60 11.44 3.87
CA SER A 33 -17.63 12.08 4.76
C SER A 33 -16.23 11.47 4.74
N ASN A 34 -16.01 10.41 3.96
CA ASN A 34 -14.72 9.73 3.88
C ASN A 34 -14.32 9.31 2.46
N HIS A 35 -14.99 9.79 1.42
CA HIS A 35 -14.69 9.44 0.03
C HIS A 35 -14.04 10.60 -0.72
N VAL A 36 -12.88 10.35 -1.35
CA VAL A 36 -12.11 11.33 -2.10
C VAL A 36 -11.90 10.89 -3.54
N LEU A 37 -11.83 11.86 -4.45
CA LEU A 37 -11.46 11.65 -5.84
C LEU A 37 -9.99 12.02 -6.02
N LEU A 38 -9.15 11.06 -6.43
CA LEU A 38 -7.75 11.29 -6.84
C LEU A 38 -7.68 11.37 -8.36
N VAL A 39 -7.36 12.56 -8.87
CA VAL A 39 -7.15 12.83 -10.29
C VAL A 39 -5.67 13.06 -10.52
N TYR A 40 -5.05 12.28 -11.43
CA TYR A 40 -3.63 12.39 -11.70
C TYR A 40 -3.34 12.69 -13.17
N ASP A 41 -2.18 13.25 -13.46
CA ASP A 41 -1.75 13.67 -14.79
C ASP A 41 -1.77 12.50 -15.79
N SER A 42 -2.40 12.75 -16.93
CA SER A 42 -2.68 11.73 -17.94
C SER A 42 -1.42 11.11 -18.54
N GLN A 43 -0.33 11.82 -18.52
CA GLN A 43 0.93 11.35 -19.09
C GLN A 43 1.89 10.75 -18.06
N ASN A 44 1.76 11.03 -16.79
CA ASN A 44 2.49 10.48 -15.62
C ASN A 44 3.75 9.63 -15.98
N THR A 45 4.59 10.19 -16.86
CA THR A 45 5.76 9.50 -17.44
C THR A 45 7.03 9.62 -16.59
N VAL A 46 6.96 10.35 -15.49
CA VAL A 46 8.11 10.53 -14.59
C VAL A 46 8.53 9.22 -13.94
N GLU A 47 9.81 9.10 -13.65
CA GLU A 47 10.33 7.96 -12.91
C GLU A 47 9.59 7.82 -11.57
N GLN A 48 9.13 6.62 -11.27
CA GLN A 48 8.37 6.27 -10.07
C GLN A 48 6.99 6.94 -9.94
N GLY A 49 6.44 7.58 -10.99
CA GLY A 49 5.12 8.22 -10.93
C GLY A 49 4.03 7.27 -10.47
N GLU A 50 3.95 6.06 -11.02
CA GLU A 50 3.00 5.01 -10.61
C GLU A 50 3.18 4.62 -9.14
N LYS A 51 4.42 4.55 -8.64
CA LYS A 51 4.70 4.24 -7.22
C LYS A 51 4.25 5.36 -6.29
N LYS A 52 4.30 6.62 -6.73
CA LYS A 52 3.79 7.75 -5.97
C LYS A 52 2.27 7.67 -5.83
N ILE A 53 1.56 7.35 -6.92
CA ILE A 53 0.11 7.15 -6.92
C ILE A 53 -0.27 5.98 -5.99
N ASP A 54 0.36 4.81 -6.15
CA ASP A 54 0.16 3.66 -5.27
C ASP A 54 0.40 4.01 -3.80
N THR A 55 1.46 4.74 -3.50
CA THR A 55 1.75 5.15 -2.11
C THR A 55 0.69 6.10 -1.57
N LEU A 56 0.22 7.05 -2.39
CA LEU A 56 -0.84 7.97 -1.99
C LEU A 56 -2.17 7.24 -1.76
N GLN A 57 -2.57 6.31 -2.63
CA GLN A 57 -3.77 5.48 -2.45
C GLN A 57 -3.74 4.72 -1.12
N ARG A 58 -2.62 4.02 -0.83
CA ARG A 58 -2.43 3.28 0.42
C ARG A 58 -2.36 4.21 1.65
N MET A 59 -1.79 5.41 1.50
CA MET A 59 -1.78 6.44 2.53
C MET A 59 -3.20 6.92 2.86
N LEU A 60 -4.02 7.20 1.85
CA LEU A 60 -5.40 7.61 2.01
C LEU A 60 -6.22 6.54 2.75
N ALA A 61 -6.07 5.27 2.36
CA ALA A 61 -6.68 4.15 3.07
C ALA A 61 -6.23 4.10 4.55
N GLY A 62 -4.94 4.35 4.84
CA GLY A 62 -4.40 4.42 6.20
C GLY A 62 -4.95 5.59 7.02
N ILE A 63 -5.29 6.71 6.38
CA ILE A 63 -5.93 7.88 7.00
C ILE A 63 -7.44 7.66 7.21
N GLY A 64 -8.01 6.59 6.66
CA GLY A 64 -9.44 6.28 6.75
C GLY A 64 -10.27 6.92 5.64
N LEU A 65 -9.67 7.19 4.49
CA LEU A 65 -10.32 7.74 3.31
C LEU A 65 -10.46 6.69 2.21
N LYS A 66 -11.68 6.49 1.72
CA LYS A 66 -11.94 5.77 0.48
C LYS A 66 -11.45 6.60 -0.69
N VAL A 67 -10.92 5.98 -1.72
CA VAL A 67 -10.38 6.70 -2.86
C VAL A 67 -10.86 6.12 -4.19
N THR A 68 -11.43 6.98 -5.05
CA THR A 68 -11.58 6.69 -6.48
C THR A 68 -10.44 7.36 -7.21
N THR A 69 -9.73 6.63 -8.06
CA THR A 69 -8.55 7.13 -8.78
C THR A 69 -8.81 7.11 -10.27
N ILE A 70 -8.65 8.25 -10.93
CA ILE A 70 -8.84 8.40 -12.38
C ILE A 70 -7.70 9.22 -12.99
N LYS A 71 -7.41 8.96 -14.26
CA LYS A 71 -6.58 9.86 -15.06
C LYS A 71 -7.35 11.12 -15.39
N GLU A 72 -6.66 12.24 -15.45
CA GLU A 72 -7.27 13.53 -15.80
C GLU A 72 -7.99 13.47 -17.16
N SER A 73 -7.40 12.80 -18.15
CA SER A 73 -8.02 12.62 -19.48
C SER A 73 -9.30 11.77 -19.50
N GLU A 74 -9.49 10.94 -18.47
CA GLU A 74 -10.66 10.05 -18.34
C GLU A 74 -11.78 10.69 -17.52
N TYR A 75 -11.53 11.86 -16.91
CA TYR A 75 -12.52 12.57 -16.09
C TYR A 75 -13.75 12.98 -16.92
N GLN A 76 -14.92 12.66 -16.42
CA GLN A 76 -16.19 13.05 -17.02
C GLN A 76 -16.77 14.26 -16.28
N LYS A 77 -17.25 15.24 -17.04
CA LYS A 77 -17.90 16.43 -16.47
C LYS A 77 -19.05 16.02 -15.54
N GLY A 78 -19.06 16.58 -14.32
CA GLY A 78 -20.05 16.26 -13.29
C GLY A 78 -19.61 15.16 -12.32
N GLU A 79 -18.47 14.49 -12.53
CA GLU A 79 -17.96 13.44 -11.63
C GLU A 79 -17.84 13.93 -10.19
N LEU A 80 -17.35 15.15 -9.96
CA LEU A 80 -17.26 15.75 -8.60
C LEU A 80 -18.61 15.99 -7.92
N SER A 81 -19.73 15.92 -8.64
CA SER A 81 -21.07 16.04 -8.05
C SER A 81 -21.55 14.75 -7.38
N HIS A 82 -20.82 13.63 -7.51
CA HIS A 82 -21.18 12.35 -6.90
C HIS A 82 -20.93 12.28 -5.37
N GLY A 83 -20.74 13.42 -4.72
CA GLY A 83 -20.74 13.51 -3.26
C GLY A 83 -19.41 13.22 -2.58
N TYR A 84 -18.29 13.39 -3.27
CA TYR A 84 -16.96 13.31 -2.67
C TYR A 84 -16.78 14.36 -1.56
N GLN A 85 -16.04 14.00 -0.51
CA GLN A 85 -15.59 14.93 0.53
C GLN A 85 -14.55 15.91 0.00
N GLY A 86 -13.67 15.43 -0.88
CA GLY A 86 -12.58 16.20 -1.43
C GLY A 86 -12.08 15.68 -2.76
N VAL A 87 -11.32 16.52 -3.45
CA VAL A 87 -10.57 16.18 -4.66
C VAL A 87 -9.09 16.40 -4.42
N ILE A 88 -8.29 15.42 -4.83
CA ILE A 88 -6.83 15.47 -4.81
C ILE A 88 -6.36 15.48 -6.25
N THR A 89 -5.69 16.54 -6.67
CA THR A 89 -5.06 16.65 -7.99
C THR A 89 -3.58 16.35 -7.82
N MET A 90 -3.04 15.35 -8.55
CA MET A 90 -1.63 14.98 -8.46
C MET A 90 -0.96 15.09 -9.83
N ILE A 91 -0.09 16.07 -9.99
CA ILE A 91 0.66 16.33 -11.22
C ILE A 91 2.13 16.06 -10.95
N ASN A 92 2.64 14.93 -11.46
CA ASN A 92 4.01 14.49 -11.24
C ASN A 92 4.98 14.94 -12.34
N TRP A 93 4.48 15.21 -13.52
CA TRP A 93 5.31 15.57 -14.67
C TRP A 93 5.33 17.08 -14.87
N GLU A 94 6.52 17.67 -14.88
CA GLU A 94 6.74 19.12 -14.96
C GLU A 94 6.11 19.81 -16.19
N GLN A 95 5.97 19.07 -17.30
CA GLN A 95 5.38 19.57 -18.52
C GLN A 95 3.88 19.25 -18.65
N ALA A 96 3.32 18.51 -17.69
CA ALA A 96 1.91 18.21 -17.70
C ALA A 96 1.10 19.46 -17.36
N GLN A 97 0.06 19.68 -18.13
CA GLN A 97 -0.95 20.70 -17.87
C GLN A 97 -2.30 20.03 -17.74
N LEU A 98 -3.17 20.57 -16.92
CA LEU A 98 -4.57 20.17 -16.89
C LEU A 98 -5.21 20.61 -18.20
N VAL A 99 -5.67 19.64 -19.00
CA VAL A 99 -6.23 19.88 -20.34
C VAL A 99 -7.71 19.53 -20.44
N ASN A 100 -8.26 18.78 -19.48
CA ASN A 100 -9.68 18.42 -19.46
C ASN A 100 -10.54 19.60 -18.97
N PRO A 101 -11.30 20.28 -19.85
CA PRO A 101 -12.07 21.46 -19.45
C PRO A 101 -13.22 21.13 -18.50
N GLY A 102 -13.72 19.88 -18.52
CA GLY A 102 -14.71 19.40 -17.57
C GLY A 102 -14.15 19.34 -16.16
N PHE A 103 -12.95 18.75 -16.00
CA PHE A 103 -12.28 18.67 -14.69
C PHE A 103 -11.94 20.06 -14.14
N ILE A 104 -11.29 20.90 -14.95
CA ILE A 104 -10.90 22.25 -14.54
C ILE A 104 -12.13 23.03 -14.03
N LYS A 105 -13.23 23.05 -14.82
CA LYS A 105 -14.44 23.76 -14.46
C LYS A 105 -15.10 23.21 -13.19
N ASP A 106 -15.25 21.89 -13.09
CA ASP A 106 -15.88 21.25 -11.94
C ASP A 106 -15.05 21.46 -10.66
N ARG A 107 -13.70 21.36 -10.76
CA ARG A 107 -12.79 21.60 -9.66
C ARG A 107 -12.83 23.06 -9.16
N ASP A 108 -12.89 24.03 -10.08
CA ASP A 108 -12.96 25.45 -9.72
C ASP A 108 -14.25 25.79 -8.98
N GLN A 109 -15.36 25.18 -9.38
CA GLN A 109 -16.67 25.35 -8.75
C GLN A 109 -16.89 24.49 -7.50
N TYR A 110 -15.99 23.52 -7.25
CA TYR A 110 -16.13 22.60 -6.14
C TYR A 110 -15.84 23.30 -4.81
N ASP A 111 -16.76 23.22 -3.88
CA ASP A 111 -16.70 23.84 -2.55
C ASP A 111 -16.19 22.91 -1.43
N GLY A 112 -15.91 21.64 -1.76
CA GLY A 112 -15.30 20.66 -0.85
C GLY A 112 -13.81 20.89 -0.61
N ILE A 113 -13.16 19.89 -0.02
CA ILE A 113 -11.73 19.92 0.23
C ILE A 113 -10.97 19.77 -1.10
N LYS A 114 -9.97 20.62 -1.32
CA LYS A 114 -9.09 20.57 -2.49
C LYS A 114 -7.64 20.41 -2.06
N LEU A 115 -6.95 19.42 -2.59
CA LEU A 115 -5.51 19.26 -2.41
C LEU A 115 -4.85 19.19 -3.79
N HIS A 116 -3.89 20.07 -4.02
CA HIS A 116 -3.03 20.00 -5.19
C HIS A 116 -1.63 19.51 -4.78
N ILE A 117 -1.12 18.48 -5.46
CA ILE A 117 0.19 17.88 -5.25
C ILE A 117 0.99 17.98 -6.54
N GLY A 118 2.15 18.62 -6.48
CA GLY A 118 3.10 18.69 -7.60
C GLY A 118 2.97 19.93 -8.45
N GLU A 119 3.20 19.76 -9.74
CA GLU A 119 3.32 20.82 -10.73
C GLU A 119 1.97 21.40 -11.18
N GLY A 120 2.01 22.53 -11.88
CA GLY A 120 0.85 23.07 -12.57
C GLY A 120 -0.20 23.75 -11.67
N LEU A 121 0.19 24.25 -10.49
CA LEU A 121 -0.69 25.06 -9.65
C LEU A 121 -1.07 26.35 -10.41
N ASP A 122 -2.33 26.49 -10.80
CA ASP A 122 -2.77 27.62 -11.60
C ASP A 122 -2.94 28.94 -10.78
N THR A 123 -3.18 30.04 -11.48
CA THR A 123 -3.31 31.36 -10.84
C THR A 123 -4.53 31.48 -9.94
N THR A 124 -5.62 30.79 -10.25
CA THR A 124 -6.84 30.76 -9.44
C THR A 124 -6.58 30.02 -8.11
N GLU A 125 -5.93 28.87 -8.19
CA GLU A 125 -5.50 28.11 -7.00
C GLU A 125 -4.51 28.92 -6.15
N GLN A 126 -3.52 29.59 -6.76
CA GLN A 126 -2.56 30.44 -6.04
C GLN A 126 -3.28 31.60 -5.31
N GLN A 127 -4.27 32.21 -5.92
CA GLN A 127 -5.09 33.26 -5.29
C GLN A 127 -5.90 32.72 -4.10
N GLN A 128 -6.55 31.58 -4.28
CA GLN A 128 -7.34 30.93 -3.22
C GLN A 128 -6.47 30.48 -2.05
N LEU A 129 -5.26 29.97 -2.32
CA LEU A 129 -4.26 29.62 -1.30
C LEU A 129 -3.55 30.83 -0.70
N GLN A 130 -3.68 32.02 -1.31
CA GLN A 130 -3.00 33.27 -0.92
C GLN A 130 -1.47 33.16 -0.95
N VAL A 131 -0.92 32.54 -1.99
CA VAL A 131 0.52 32.30 -2.13
C VAL A 131 1.01 32.67 -3.52
N LYS A 132 2.34 32.74 -3.65
CA LYS A 132 3.04 32.86 -4.93
C LYS A 132 4.04 31.74 -5.07
N LEU A 133 4.23 31.27 -6.29
CA LEU A 133 5.29 30.33 -6.63
C LEU A 133 6.57 31.09 -7.04
N LYS A 134 7.72 30.53 -6.67
CA LYS A 134 9.04 30.93 -7.14
C LYS A 134 9.78 29.67 -7.56
N THR A 135 10.27 29.64 -8.79
CA THR A 135 11.09 28.51 -9.25
C THR A 135 12.51 28.65 -8.74
N ILE A 136 13.06 27.58 -8.18
CA ILE A 136 14.46 27.44 -7.78
C ILE A 136 15.12 26.34 -8.62
N TYR A 137 16.43 26.47 -8.83
CA TYR A 137 17.20 25.58 -9.69
C TYR A 137 18.43 25.06 -8.97
N GLN A 138 18.84 23.83 -9.27
CA GLN A 138 20.09 23.20 -8.84
C GLN A 138 20.33 23.33 -7.33
N GLN A 139 19.33 22.92 -6.54
CA GLN A 139 19.38 23.04 -5.09
C GLN A 139 19.46 21.69 -4.38
N GLN A 140 20.31 21.64 -3.35
CA GLN A 140 20.24 20.61 -2.33
C GLN A 140 19.43 21.15 -1.15
N LEU A 141 18.34 20.47 -0.83
CA LEU A 141 17.42 20.89 0.22
C LEU A 141 17.51 19.98 1.44
N ILE A 142 17.28 20.55 2.61
CA ILE A 142 17.04 19.82 3.86
C ILE A 142 15.60 20.08 4.26
N LEU A 143 14.83 18.99 4.39
CA LEU A 143 13.51 19.05 5.00
C LEU A 143 13.65 18.95 6.53
N LYS A 144 12.99 19.87 7.23
CA LYS A 144 12.84 19.87 8.68
C LYS A 144 11.36 19.79 9.05
N ASP A 145 11.01 18.85 9.96
CA ASP A 145 9.68 18.75 10.57
C ASP A 145 9.84 18.52 12.08
N GLY A 146 9.48 19.52 12.88
CA GLY A 146 9.79 19.56 14.30
C GLY A 146 11.31 19.52 14.55
N ASN A 147 11.78 18.53 15.28
CA ASN A 147 13.21 18.31 15.56
C ASN A 147 13.88 17.39 14.55
N SER A 148 13.11 16.73 13.69
CA SER A 148 13.64 15.78 12.70
C SER A 148 14.06 16.48 11.43
N THR A 149 15.13 15.98 10.81
CA THR A 149 15.65 16.52 9.54
C THR A 149 16.04 15.39 8.59
N GLU A 150 15.89 15.64 7.30
CA GLU A 150 16.32 14.73 6.24
C GLU A 150 16.84 15.53 5.05
N MET A 151 17.97 15.07 4.50
CA MET A 151 18.47 15.60 3.23
C MET A 151 17.59 15.06 2.09
N MET A 152 16.97 15.96 1.36
CA MET A 152 16.11 15.62 0.21
C MET A 152 16.98 15.22 -1.00
N PRO A 153 16.42 14.52 -2.00
CA PRO A 153 17.10 14.36 -3.28
C PRO A 153 17.50 15.71 -3.87
N PHE A 154 18.58 15.74 -4.65
CA PHE A 154 18.99 16.94 -5.39
C PHE A 154 17.88 17.33 -6.37
N VAL A 155 17.62 18.62 -6.48
CA VAL A 155 16.52 19.16 -7.30
C VAL A 155 17.11 20.03 -8.41
N ASP A 156 16.91 19.63 -9.66
CA ASP A 156 17.31 20.42 -10.82
C ASP A 156 16.42 21.66 -11.01
N ARG A 157 15.11 21.48 -10.86
CA ARG A 157 14.08 22.52 -10.89
C ARG A 157 12.97 22.19 -9.91
N MET A 158 12.49 23.18 -9.18
CA MET A 158 11.34 23.04 -8.29
C MET A 158 10.64 24.38 -8.06
N ASP A 159 9.32 24.37 -8.01
CA ASP A 159 8.54 25.50 -7.54
C ASP A 159 8.41 25.47 -6.02
N VAL A 160 8.72 26.58 -5.37
CA VAL A 160 8.63 26.76 -3.92
C VAL A 160 7.65 27.87 -3.58
N LEU A 161 7.07 27.76 -2.41
CA LEU A 161 6.05 28.69 -1.91
C LEU A 161 6.68 29.95 -1.32
N THR A 162 6.15 31.10 -1.74
CA THR A 162 6.56 32.41 -1.22
C THR A 162 5.33 33.27 -0.90
N GLY A 163 5.55 34.34 -0.13
CA GLY A 163 4.47 35.29 0.21
C GLY A 163 3.35 34.69 1.08
N ILE A 164 3.63 33.62 1.81
CA ILE A 164 2.64 32.89 2.62
C ILE A 164 2.22 33.79 3.82
N PRO A 165 0.92 34.13 3.96
CA PRO A 165 0.40 34.85 5.11
C PRO A 165 0.61 34.09 6.43
N LYS A 166 0.55 34.81 7.56
CA LYS A 166 0.78 34.21 8.88
C LYS A 166 -0.32 33.25 9.30
N GLU A 167 -1.54 33.47 8.87
CA GLU A 167 -2.75 32.68 9.14
C GLU A 167 -2.80 31.35 8.37
N VAL A 168 -1.99 31.19 7.33
CA VAL A 168 -1.88 29.95 6.54
C VAL A 168 -1.02 28.94 7.29
N GLN A 169 -1.56 27.74 7.50
CA GLN A 169 -0.82 26.67 8.17
C GLN A 169 0.30 26.13 7.29
N ARG A 170 1.49 25.93 7.86
CA ARG A 170 2.67 25.44 7.17
C ARG A 170 3.08 24.08 7.71
N TYR A 171 3.47 23.19 6.82
CA TYR A 171 3.91 21.83 7.12
C TYR A 171 5.32 21.62 6.60
N GLY A 172 6.24 21.31 7.50
CA GLY A 172 7.66 21.16 7.17
C GLY A 172 8.31 22.44 6.67
N GLU A 173 9.61 22.48 6.77
CA GLU A 173 10.46 23.60 6.34
C GLU A 173 11.56 23.07 5.42
N LEU A 174 11.63 23.58 4.20
CA LEU A 174 12.70 23.29 3.24
C LEU A 174 13.78 24.37 3.35
N LYS A 175 15.01 23.97 3.68
CA LYS A 175 16.16 24.88 3.78
C LYS A 175 17.14 24.60 2.65
N THR A 176 17.59 25.64 1.96
CA THR A 176 18.72 25.54 1.04
C THR A 176 20.02 25.40 1.80
N GLN A 177 21.03 24.78 1.17
CA GLN A 177 22.38 24.64 1.74
C GLN A 177 23.37 25.73 1.24
N ASP A 178 22.88 26.69 0.48
CA ASP A 178 23.65 27.83 0.02
C ASP A 178 23.97 28.82 1.15
N LYS A 179 24.82 29.80 0.84
CA LYS A 179 25.24 30.82 1.82
C LYS A 179 24.09 31.65 2.38
N ASP A 180 23.04 31.84 1.59
CA ASP A 180 21.89 32.68 1.95
C ASP A 180 20.83 31.94 2.79
N GLN A 181 20.94 30.59 2.94
CA GLN A 181 20.07 29.73 3.75
C GLN A 181 18.58 30.08 3.65
N GLN A 182 18.06 30.13 2.43
CA GLN A 182 16.64 30.42 2.21
C GLN A 182 15.76 29.30 2.78
N SER A 183 14.59 29.68 3.29
CA SER A 183 13.64 28.78 3.90
C SER A 183 12.27 28.90 3.24
N TYR A 184 11.66 27.75 2.92
CA TYR A 184 10.35 27.63 2.28
C TYR A 184 9.48 26.64 3.02
N ALA A 185 8.15 26.77 2.93
CA ALA A 185 7.25 25.73 3.42
C ALA A 185 7.28 24.51 2.48
N TYR A 186 7.31 23.31 3.04
CA TYR A 186 7.17 22.05 2.28
C TYR A 186 5.72 21.83 1.83
N GLY A 187 4.74 22.21 2.64
CA GLY A 187 3.31 22.16 2.30
C GLY A 187 2.51 23.21 3.08
N ILE A 188 1.33 23.53 2.60
CA ILE A 188 0.44 24.51 3.25
C ILE A 188 -1.02 24.07 3.21
N ILE A 189 -1.77 24.55 4.20
CA ILE A 189 -3.24 24.49 4.23
C ILE A 189 -3.77 25.90 4.47
N ASN A 190 -4.67 26.34 3.58
CA ASN A 190 -5.49 27.53 3.76
C ASN A 190 -6.98 27.13 3.74
N ARG A 191 -7.64 27.12 4.90
CA ARG A 191 -9.03 26.65 5.07
C ARG A 191 -9.22 25.21 4.60
N ASN A 192 -10.00 24.98 3.54
CA ASN A 192 -10.28 23.67 2.92
C ASN A 192 -9.40 23.37 1.70
N GLN A 193 -8.30 24.12 1.52
CA GLN A 193 -7.40 23.94 0.38
C GLN A 193 -5.98 23.67 0.84
N GLY A 194 -5.33 22.70 0.22
CA GLY A 194 -3.95 22.36 0.48
C GLY A 194 -3.09 22.36 -0.78
N TYR A 195 -1.80 22.66 -0.63
CA TYR A 195 -0.83 22.53 -1.70
C TYR A 195 0.49 21.94 -1.19
N LEU A 196 1.03 21.03 -1.97
CA LEU A 196 2.29 20.36 -1.75
C LEU A 196 3.11 20.38 -3.05
N PRO A 197 4.25 21.09 -3.14
CA PRO A 197 5.01 21.25 -4.39
C PRO A 197 5.49 19.92 -4.99
N PHE A 198 5.76 18.93 -4.16
CA PHE A 198 6.12 17.59 -4.61
C PHE A 198 5.79 16.53 -3.56
N PHE A 199 5.54 15.32 -4.01
CA PHE A 199 5.28 14.18 -3.14
C PHE A 199 6.51 13.27 -3.06
N ASN A 200 7.00 13.08 -1.82
CA ASN A 200 8.02 12.09 -1.55
C ASN A 200 7.36 10.83 -0.94
N ASN A 201 7.58 9.69 -1.55
CA ASN A 201 6.93 8.43 -1.18
C ASN A 201 7.67 7.66 -0.06
N THR A 202 8.65 8.28 0.59
CA THR A 202 9.42 7.71 1.70
C THR A 202 9.99 8.81 2.59
N GLY A 203 10.57 8.44 3.72
CA GLY A 203 11.30 9.34 4.61
C GLY A 203 10.42 10.40 5.30
N LEU A 204 11.07 11.50 5.69
CA LEU A 204 10.42 12.60 6.41
C LEU A 204 9.37 13.32 5.55
N GLY A 205 9.60 13.39 4.23
CA GLY A 205 8.65 14.00 3.30
C GLY A 205 7.31 13.26 3.29
N LEU A 206 7.32 11.92 3.30
CA LEU A 206 6.09 11.12 3.41
C LEU A 206 5.38 11.35 4.74
N ILE A 207 6.13 11.42 5.85
CA ILE A 207 5.57 11.65 7.18
C ILE A 207 4.88 13.01 7.24
N THR A 208 5.56 14.06 6.76
CA THR A 208 5.04 15.44 6.75
C THR A 208 3.80 15.56 5.85
N THR A 209 3.83 14.91 4.67
CA THR A 209 2.66 14.83 3.76
C THR A 209 1.48 14.14 4.45
N GLY A 210 1.70 13.02 5.12
CA GLY A 210 0.65 12.31 5.86
C GLY A 210 0.01 13.17 6.94
N LYS A 211 0.81 13.91 7.72
CA LYS A 211 0.30 14.86 8.72
C LYS A 211 -0.55 15.97 8.08
N MET A 212 -0.08 16.52 6.97
CA MET A 212 -0.80 17.57 6.25
C MET A 212 -2.15 17.05 5.71
N ILE A 213 -2.18 15.89 5.04
CA ILE A 213 -3.41 15.31 4.51
C ILE A 213 -4.38 14.96 5.65
N ALA A 214 -3.90 14.32 6.72
CA ALA A 214 -4.73 14.00 7.88
C ALA A 214 -5.35 15.26 8.52
N THR A 215 -4.60 16.36 8.57
CA THR A 215 -5.13 17.64 9.07
C THR A 215 -6.18 18.22 8.11
N LEU A 216 -5.91 18.24 6.82
CA LEU A 216 -6.80 18.80 5.80
C LEU A 216 -8.16 18.09 5.76
N PHE A 217 -8.19 16.79 6.02
CA PHE A 217 -9.40 15.97 6.03
C PHE A 217 -9.98 15.73 7.43
N ASP A 218 -9.46 16.41 8.46
CA ASP A 218 -9.88 16.23 9.87
C ASP A 218 -9.80 14.75 10.33
N ARG A 219 -8.66 14.11 10.06
CA ARG A 219 -8.36 12.70 10.39
C ARG A 219 -7.07 12.57 11.19
N GLN A 220 -6.76 13.57 12.02
CA GLN A 220 -5.53 13.58 12.79
C GLN A 220 -5.49 12.43 13.78
N GLN A 221 -4.41 11.71 13.76
CA GLN A 221 -4.07 10.69 14.73
C GLN A 221 -2.54 10.65 14.92
N GLU A 222 -2.10 10.19 16.06
CA GLU A 222 -0.69 9.95 16.30
C GLU A 222 -0.47 8.45 16.51
N THR A 223 0.27 7.84 15.60
CA THR A 223 0.58 6.42 15.66
C THR A 223 2.08 6.18 15.73
N LYS A 224 2.45 5.08 16.38
CA LYS A 224 3.81 4.54 16.37
C LYS A 224 3.92 3.53 15.22
N PRO A 225 5.11 3.39 14.59
CA PRO A 225 5.28 2.40 13.54
C PRO A 225 5.34 0.98 14.11
N LEU A 226 4.80 0.02 13.36
CA LEU A 226 4.88 -1.41 13.63
C LEU A 226 6.10 -2.01 12.93
N LEU A 227 7.04 -2.57 13.69
CA LEU A 227 8.13 -3.35 13.11
C LEU A 227 7.55 -4.60 12.45
N THR A 228 7.86 -4.83 11.18
CA THR A 228 7.27 -5.95 10.44
C THR A 228 8.31 -6.73 9.64
N ILE A 229 8.38 -8.04 9.85
CA ILE A 229 9.17 -8.97 9.03
C ILE A 229 8.27 -9.49 7.91
N ALA A 230 8.60 -9.12 6.69
CA ALA A 230 7.82 -9.45 5.50
C ALA A 230 8.42 -10.62 4.71
N ASN A 231 7.62 -11.18 3.80
CA ASN A 231 8.03 -12.27 2.89
C ASN A 231 8.44 -13.56 3.62
N VAL A 232 7.85 -13.83 4.79
CA VAL A 232 7.97 -15.13 5.44
C VAL A 232 7.10 -16.14 4.69
N THR A 233 7.62 -17.35 4.48
CA THR A 233 6.94 -18.42 3.75
C THR A 233 7.23 -19.77 4.41
N PRO A 234 6.47 -20.82 4.10
CA PRO A 234 6.79 -22.19 4.55
C PRO A 234 8.19 -22.68 4.12
N TYR A 235 8.80 -22.02 3.15
CA TYR A 235 10.15 -22.35 2.63
C TYR A 235 11.26 -21.49 3.24
N SER A 236 10.92 -20.55 4.11
CA SER A 236 11.88 -19.68 4.79
C SER A 236 12.80 -20.51 5.72
N ASN A 237 13.99 -19.98 6.00
CA ASN A 237 14.89 -20.60 6.98
C ASN A 237 14.36 -20.40 8.40
N LEU A 238 13.64 -21.41 8.92
CA LEU A 238 12.96 -21.34 10.22
C LEU A 238 13.92 -21.12 11.40
N LYS A 239 15.19 -21.52 11.30
CA LYS A 239 16.20 -21.24 12.34
C LYS A 239 16.54 -19.75 12.38
N ILE A 240 16.67 -19.13 11.22
CA ILE A 240 16.92 -17.69 11.11
C ILE A 240 15.69 -16.91 11.63
N LEU A 241 14.48 -17.37 11.29
CA LEU A 241 13.23 -16.77 11.78
C LEU A 241 13.13 -16.85 13.31
N ASP A 242 13.45 -17.99 13.90
CA ASP A 242 13.48 -18.20 15.35
C ASP A 242 14.52 -17.31 16.02
N GLU A 243 15.74 -17.23 15.47
CA GLU A 243 16.80 -16.36 15.99
C GLU A 243 16.43 -14.86 15.89
N LEU A 244 15.73 -14.45 14.82
CA LEU A 244 15.27 -13.08 14.66
C LEU A 244 14.16 -12.74 15.65
N SER A 245 13.17 -13.62 15.84
CA SER A 245 12.08 -13.40 16.78
C SER A 245 12.60 -13.34 18.23
N SER A 246 13.54 -14.22 18.61
CA SER A 246 14.22 -14.15 19.92
C SER A 246 15.03 -12.86 20.09
N TYR A 247 15.63 -12.35 19.03
CA TYR A 247 16.33 -11.07 19.07
C TYR A 247 15.38 -9.89 19.35
N CYS A 248 14.22 -9.85 18.67
CA CYS A 248 13.20 -8.82 18.92
C CYS A 248 12.66 -8.90 20.37
N GLU A 249 12.36 -10.09 20.85
CA GLU A 249 11.94 -10.35 22.24
C GLU A 249 12.97 -9.84 23.25
N ASN A 250 14.26 -10.19 23.08
CA ASN A 250 15.35 -9.76 23.97
C ASN A 250 15.57 -8.24 23.98
N LEU A 251 15.24 -7.56 22.86
CA LEU A 251 15.27 -6.10 22.81
C LEU A 251 14.01 -5.45 23.40
N GLY A 252 12.98 -6.23 23.74
CA GLY A 252 11.67 -5.71 24.12
C GLY A 252 10.98 -4.94 22.99
N VAL A 253 11.27 -5.27 21.73
CA VAL A 253 10.69 -4.63 20.54
C VAL A 253 9.53 -5.49 20.03
N PRO A 254 8.27 -5.05 20.18
CA PRO A 254 7.12 -5.74 19.61
C PRO A 254 7.19 -5.75 18.09
N PHE A 255 6.72 -6.82 17.46
CA PHE A 255 6.84 -6.97 16.01
C PHE A 255 5.69 -7.75 15.38
N ALA A 256 5.54 -7.59 14.09
CA ALA A 256 4.63 -8.37 13.26
C ALA A 256 5.40 -9.22 12.23
N VAL A 257 4.79 -10.30 11.81
CA VAL A 257 5.27 -11.12 10.70
C VAL A 257 4.18 -11.20 9.63
N SER A 258 4.52 -10.80 8.40
CA SER A 258 3.67 -11.03 7.23
C SER A 258 4.11 -12.32 6.55
N THR A 259 3.22 -13.31 6.52
CA THR A 259 3.55 -14.67 6.05
C THR A 259 2.52 -15.21 5.09
N THR A 260 2.99 -15.87 4.02
CA THR A 260 2.14 -16.73 3.19
C THR A 260 1.99 -18.10 3.84
N THR A 261 0.97 -18.84 3.42
CA THR A 261 0.77 -20.24 3.79
C THR A 261 0.44 -21.08 2.57
N VAL A 262 0.09 -22.35 2.75
CA VAL A 262 -0.31 -23.28 1.67
C VAL A 262 -1.69 -23.87 1.96
N ALA A 263 -2.44 -24.18 0.89
CA ALA A 263 -3.77 -24.78 0.99
C ALA A 263 -3.74 -26.33 1.04
N LYS A 264 -2.62 -26.93 0.60
CA LYS A 264 -2.46 -28.40 0.47
C LYS A 264 -1.19 -28.85 1.19
N ASN A 265 -1.12 -30.15 1.50
CA ASN A 265 0.04 -30.78 2.17
C ASN A 265 0.30 -30.21 3.59
N THR A 266 -0.76 -29.81 4.27
CA THR A 266 -0.68 -29.23 5.62
C THR A 266 -0.41 -30.30 6.71
N GLU A 267 -0.58 -31.59 6.36
CA GLU A 267 -0.23 -32.72 7.20
C GLU A 267 1.27 -33.03 7.25
N MET A 268 2.05 -32.49 6.31
CA MET A 268 3.49 -32.75 6.20
C MET A 268 4.27 -32.16 7.38
N ASP A 269 5.31 -32.85 7.81
CA ASP A 269 6.18 -32.38 8.90
C ASP A 269 6.83 -31.02 8.62
N ALA A 270 7.07 -30.71 7.35
CA ALA A 270 7.57 -29.40 6.94
C ALA A 270 6.60 -28.28 7.32
N TYR A 271 5.32 -28.48 7.08
CA TYR A 271 4.27 -27.52 7.45
C TYR A 271 4.09 -27.43 8.97
N LYS A 272 4.10 -28.56 9.66
CA LYS A 272 4.04 -28.58 11.13
C LYS A 272 5.24 -27.84 11.78
N ARG A 273 6.45 -27.95 11.22
CA ARG A 273 7.61 -27.17 11.67
C ARG A 273 7.43 -25.67 11.41
N PHE A 274 6.88 -25.30 10.25
CA PHE A 274 6.59 -23.92 9.92
C PHE A 274 5.57 -23.30 10.88
N THR A 275 4.41 -23.92 11.08
CA THR A 275 3.38 -23.42 12.00
C THR A 275 3.87 -23.39 13.46
N ARG A 276 4.72 -24.32 13.88
CA ARG A 276 5.39 -24.30 15.18
C ARG A 276 6.31 -23.07 15.33
N SER A 277 7.02 -22.69 14.27
CA SER A 277 7.83 -21.47 14.29
C SER A 277 6.97 -20.21 14.39
N LEU A 278 5.80 -20.17 13.72
CA LEU A 278 4.85 -19.07 13.84
C LEU A 278 4.27 -18.97 15.27
N ARG A 279 3.91 -20.09 15.90
CA ARG A 279 3.46 -20.09 17.31
C ARG A 279 4.52 -19.52 18.27
N ARG A 280 5.80 -19.83 18.05
CA ARG A 280 6.87 -19.25 18.87
C ARG A 280 6.96 -17.73 18.71
N ILE A 281 6.63 -17.21 17.50
CA ILE A 281 6.54 -15.77 17.29
C ILE A 281 5.41 -15.17 18.14
N GLU A 282 4.23 -15.82 18.13
CA GLU A 282 3.08 -15.37 18.92
C GLU A 282 3.37 -15.48 20.43
N ASP A 283 4.02 -16.54 20.87
CA ASP A 283 4.45 -16.77 22.26
C ASP A 283 5.46 -15.69 22.74
N ARG A 284 6.28 -15.17 21.85
CA ARG A 284 7.22 -14.06 22.09
C ARG A 284 6.61 -12.66 21.92
N GLY A 285 5.28 -12.56 21.91
CA GLY A 285 4.57 -11.28 21.75
C GLY A 285 4.55 -10.71 20.34
N GLY A 286 5.01 -11.47 19.34
CA GLY A 286 4.82 -11.11 17.94
C GLY A 286 3.42 -11.43 17.45
N VAL A 287 2.98 -10.79 16.37
CA VAL A 287 1.67 -11.04 15.75
C VAL A 287 1.82 -11.43 14.28
N ILE A 288 0.86 -12.19 13.77
CA ILE A 288 0.90 -12.74 12.42
C ILE A 288 -0.14 -12.04 11.52
N PHE A 289 0.30 -11.55 10.36
CA PHE A 289 -0.57 -11.15 9.25
C PHE A 289 -0.51 -12.24 8.17
N LEU A 290 -1.68 -12.74 7.74
CA LEU A 290 -1.75 -13.65 6.61
C LEU A 290 -1.53 -12.87 5.32
N GLN A 291 -0.48 -13.19 4.58
CA GLN A 291 -0.15 -12.54 3.32
C GLN A 291 -0.94 -13.16 2.17
N ALA A 292 -1.65 -12.32 1.44
CA ALA A 292 -2.33 -12.71 0.22
C ALA A 292 -1.34 -13.26 -0.83
N PRO A 293 -1.71 -14.30 -1.58
CA PRO A 293 -0.87 -14.83 -2.65
C PRO A 293 -0.66 -13.80 -3.77
N VAL A 294 0.38 -13.99 -4.57
CA VAL A 294 0.57 -13.19 -5.78
C VAL A 294 -0.32 -13.76 -6.88
N ILE A 295 -1.34 -13.00 -7.26
CA ILE A 295 -2.26 -13.34 -8.35
C ILE A 295 -2.36 -12.17 -9.32
N GLY A 296 -2.67 -12.47 -10.59
CA GLY A 296 -2.81 -11.44 -11.63
C GLY A 296 -4.14 -10.70 -11.62
N GLY A 297 -5.10 -11.14 -10.85
CA GLY A 297 -6.44 -10.59 -10.74
C GLY A 297 -7.48 -11.66 -10.42
N ALA A 298 -8.71 -11.25 -10.19
CA ALA A 298 -9.86 -12.12 -10.01
C ALA A 298 -11.07 -11.55 -10.75
N THR A 299 -12.03 -12.41 -11.05
CA THR A 299 -13.30 -12.05 -11.69
C THR A 299 -14.46 -12.43 -10.77
N VAL A 300 -15.63 -11.88 -11.02
CA VAL A 300 -16.85 -12.24 -10.26
C VAL A 300 -17.11 -13.75 -10.31
N ASN A 301 -16.76 -14.41 -11.41
CA ASN A 301 -16.99 -15.86 -11.58
C ASN A 301 -16.13 -16.73 -10.67
N ASN A 302 -14.96 -16.27 -10.23
CA ASN A 302 -14.07 -17.01 -9.32
C ASN A 302 -13.98 -16.38 -7.92
N ALA A 303 -14.90 -15.50 -7.58
CA ALA A 303 -14.94 -14.82 -6.29
C ALA A 303 -15.15 -15.78 -5.11
N SER A 304 -16.04 -16.78 -5.25
CA SER A 304 -16.28 -17.80 -4.23
C SER A 304 -15.06 -18.67 -3.99
N GLU A 305 -14.37 -19.10 -5.05
CA GLU A 305 -13.13 -19.89 -4.95
C GLU A 305 -12.03 -19.13 -4.19
N LEU A 306 -11.93 -17.83 -4.42
CA LEU A 306 -11.00 -16.97 -3.69
C LEU A 306 -11.36 -16.88 -2.20
N SER A 307 -12.65 -16.69 -1.89
CA SER A 307 -13.12 -16.66 -0.50
C SER A 307 -12.85 -17.98 0.23
N GLU A 308 -13.17 -19.12 -0.41
CA GLU A 308 -12.90 -20.47 0.12
C GLU A 308 -11.40 -20.72 0.31
N LEU A 309 -10.56 -20.24 -0.60
CA LEU A 309 -9.11 -20.35 -0.47
C LEU A 309 -8.60 -19.67 0.79
N PHE A 310 -9.08 -18.44 1.08
CA PHE A 310 -8.70 -17.71 2.29
C PHE A 310 -9.25 -18.37 3.55
N ASP A 311 -10.49 -18.89 3.52
CA ASP A 311 -11.04 -19.65 4.63
C ASP A 311 -10.19 -20.90 4.93
N ASN A 312 -9.76 -21.62 3.89
CA ASN A 312 -8.88 -22.78 4.04
C ASN A 312 -7.51 -22.41 4.61
N TYR A 313 -6.91 -21.28 4.18
CA TYR A 313 -5.66 -20.79 4.74
C TYR A 313 -5.78 -20.49 6.23
N LEU A 314 -6.83 -19.75 6.61
CA LEU A 314 -7.08 -19.34 7.99
C LEU A 314 -7.42 -20.53 8.88
N LEU A 315 -8.27 -21.46 8.40
CA LEU A 315 -8.61 -22.69 9.11
C LEU A 315 -7.39 -23.58 9.34
N ASN A 316 -6.55 -23.77 8.33
CA ASN A 316 -5.33 -24.58 8.48
C ASN A 316 -4.33 -23.97 9.48
N LEU A 317 -4.20 -22.65 9.51
CA LEU A 317 -3.39 -21.97 10.52
C LEU A 317 -3.99 -22.13 11.91
N ALA A 318 -5.30 -21.89 12.07
CA ALA A 318 -5.99 -22.01 13.36
C ALA A 318 -5.97 -23.44 13.92
N GLN A 319 -6.14 -24.47 13.09
CA GLN A 319 -6.00 -25.89 13.47
C GLN A 319 -4.59 -26.21 14.00
N ASN A 320 -3.59 -25.47 13.50
CA ASN A 320 -2.22 -25.55 13.99
C ASN A 320 -1.92 -24.52 15.08
N GLN A 321 -2.94 -23.92 15.71
CA GLN A 321 -2.84 -22.95 16.80
C GLN A 321 -2.02 -21.69 16.44
N VAL A 322 -2.11 -21.25 15.18
CA VAL A 322 -1.59 -19.97 14.71
C VAL A 322 -2.80 -19.09 14.39
N TYR A 323 -2.85 -17.89 14.96
CA TYR A 323 -4.01 -17.01 14.91
C TYR A 323 -3.66 -15.66 14.29
N PRO A 324 -3.78 -15.50 12.96
CA PRO A 324 -3.51 -14.21 12.34
C PRO A 324 -4.36 -13.09 12.94
N VAL A 325 -3.80 -11.89 13.02
CA VAL A 325 -4.50 -10.69 13.50
C VAL A 325 -5.00 -9.80 12.36
N GLY A 326 -4.63 -10.10 11.12
CA GLY A 326 -5.00 -9.31 9.94
C GLY A 326 -4.55 -9.97 8.65
N ILE A 327 -4.89 -9.32 7.54
CA ILE A 327 -4.49 -9.74 6.20
C ILE A 327 -3.54 -8.70 5.63
N SER A 328 -2.44 -9.16 5.05
CA SER A 328 -1.49 -8.33 4.32
C SER A 328 -1.54 -8.63 2.83
N ALA A 329 -1.53 -7.59 2.00
CA ALA A 329 -1.62 -7.72 0.54
C ALA A 329 -0.92 -6.55 -0.15
N GLN A 330 -0.70 -6.65 -1.45
CA GLN A 330 -0.30 -5.51 -2.26
C GLN A 330 -1.47 -4.52 -2.39
N GLY A 331 -1.18 -3.23 -2.57
CA GLY A 331 -2.19 -2.16 -2.60
C GLY A 331 -3.32 -2.39 -3.59
N PHE A 332 -3.04 -3.03 -4.74
CA PHE A 332 -4.06 -3.33 -5.75
C PHE A 332 -5.20 -4.25 -5.25
N TRP A 333 -4.97 -5.04 -4.20
CA TRP A 333 -6.02 -5.85 -3.58
C TRP A 333 -7.13 -4.99 -3.00
N ASP A 334 -6.78 -3.82 -2.50
CA ASP A 334 -7.77 -2.85 -2.03
C ASP A 334 -8.47 -2.12 -3.19
N GLN A 335 -7.74 -1.87 -4.30
CA GLN A 335 -8.28 -1.17 -5.46
C GLN A 335 -9.19 -2.05 -6.35
N ASP A 336 -9.25 -3.35 -6.14
CA ASP A 336 -10.07 -4.32 -6.86
C ASP A 336 -11.20 -4.82 -5.96
N GLN A 337 -12.45 -4.61 -6.40
CA GLN A 337 -13.64 -4.96 -5.61
C GLN A 337 -13.74 -6.45 -5.32
N VAL A 338 -13.39 -7.31 -6.28
CA VAL A 338 -13.49 -8.77 -6.10
C VAL A 338 -12.46 -9.26 -5.09
N LEU A 339 -11.21 -8.83 -5.24
CA LEU A 339 -10.12 -9.20 -4.32
C LEU A 339 -10.39 -8.68 -2.91
N ARG A 340 -10.78 -7.44 -2.79
CA ARG A 340 -11.10 -6.81 -1.52
C ARG A 340 -12.25 -7.51 -0.80
N ASN A 341 -13.39 -7.71 -1.48
CA ASN A 341 -14.58 -8.25 -0.84
C ASN A 341 -14.45 -9.73 -0.45
N ASN A 342 -13.66 -10.51 -1.19
CA ASN A 342 -13.54 -11.96 -0.96
C ASN A 342 -12.29 -12.36 -0.15
N ALA A 343 -11.39 -11.42 0.11
CA ALA A 343 -10.20 -11.68 0.90
C ALA A 343 -9.99 -10.63 2.00
N LEU A 344 -9.69 -9.37 1.66
CA LEU A 344 -9.30 -8.37 2.65
C LEU A 344 -10.39 -8.12 3.70
N LYS A 345 -11.66 -8.05 3.28
CA LYS A 345 -12.79 -7.80 4.20
C LYS A 345 -13.06 -8.93 5.20
N LYS A 346 -12.39 -10.07 5.08
CA LYS A 346 -12.39 -11.09 6.14
C LYS A 346 -11.72 -10.60 7.43
N ALA A 347 -10.85 -9.60 7.33
CA ALA A 347 -10.17 -9.00 8.48
C ALA A 347 -10.49 -7.51 8.59
N ASN A 348 -10.58 -7.01 9.82
CA ASN A 348 -10.70 -5.58 10.08
C ASN A 348 -9.35 -4.85 10.15
N TYR A 349 -8.22 -5.57 10.10
CA TYR A 349 -6.85 -5.03 10.02
C TYR A 349 -6.20 -5.45 8.72
N TRP A 350 -5.78 -4.46 7.92
CA TRP A 350 -5.07 -4.67 6.67
C TRP A 350 -3.65 -4.13 6.74
N MET A 351 -2.75 -4.75 6.01
CA MET A 351 -1.40 -4.23 5.81
C MET A 351 -1.12 -4.18 4.30
N LEU A 352 -1.07 -2.97 3.74
CA LEU A 352 -0.99 -2.76 2.30
C LEU A 352 0.45 -2.52 1.87
N PHE A 353 1.03 -3.50 1.19
CA PHE A 353 2.37 -3.43 0.60
C PHE A 353 2.39 -2.68 -0.72
N PRO A 354 3.55 -2.14 -1.13
CA PRO A 354 3.72 -1.56 -2.46
C PRO A 354 3.38 -2.56 -3.55
N ASN A 355 2.76 -2.07 -4.62
CA ASN A 355 2.49 -2.89 -5.80
C ASN A 355 3.82 -3.32 -6.45
N LYS A 356 3.97 -4.64 -6.67
CA LYS A 356 5.02 -5.14 -7.55
C LYS A 356 4.58 -4.88 -9.00
N LYS A 357 5.55 -4.93 -9.94
CA LYS A 357 5.24 -4.94 -11.38
C LYS A 357 4.49 -6.24 -11.71
N VAL A 358 3.17 -6.23 -11.52
CA VAL A 358 2.27 -7.34 -11.85
C VAL A 358 1.30 -6.83 -12.91
N VAL A 359 1.05 -7.64 -13.94
CA VAL A 359 0.01 -7.35 -14.93
C VAL A 359 -1.33 -7.71 -14.32
N TYR A 360 -2.19 -6.73 -14.12
CA TYR A 360 -3.56 -6.94 -13.65
C TYR A 360 -4.49 -7.18 -14.83
N LEU A 361 -5.40 -8.13 -14.68
CA LEU A 361 -6.43 -8.37 -15.70
C LEU A 361 -7.48 -7.26 -15.69
N LYS A 362 -7.86 -6.81 -14.50
CA LYS A 362 -8.83 -5.72 -14.29
C LYS A 362 -8.63 -5.12 -12.89
N GLN A 363 -8.84 -3.83 -12.79
CA GLN A 363 -8.80 -3.08 -11.54
C GLN A 363 -9.87 -1.99 -11.58
N ASP A 364 -10.63 -1.85 -10.50
CA ASP A 364 -11.73 -0.88 -10.43
C ASP A 364 -11.26 0.52 -10.02
N ASN A 365 -10.02 0.66 -9.54
CA ASN A 365 -9.43 1.90 -9.02
C ASN A 365 -10.25 2.56 -7.89
N GLN A 366 -10.94 1.75 -7.11
CA GLN A 366 -11.77 2.18 -5.99
C GLN A 366 -11.27 1.51 -4.71
N GLY A 367 -10.52 2.26 -3.90
CA GLY A 367 -10.05 1.82 -2.60
C GLY A 367 -11.08 2.06 -1.51
N GLU A 368 -11.08 1.16 -0.53
CA GLU A 368 -11.91 1.22 0.67
C GLU A 368 -11.04 1.40 1.92
N THR A 369 -11.66 1.41 3.07
CA THR A 369 -10.98 1.48 4.35
C THR A 369 -11.35 0.30 5.24
N SER A 370 -10.47 -0.02 6.17
CA SER A 370 -10.75 -0.96 7.27
C SER A 370 -10.69 -0.24 8.61
N SER A 371 -10.93 -0.95 9.71
CA SER A 371 -10.75 -0.37 11.04
C SER A 371 -9.32 0.11 11.27
N ARG A 372 -8.33 -0.58 10.67
CA ARG A 372 -6.93 -0.17 10.66
C ARG A 372 -6.21 -0.66 9.40
N SER A 373 -5.85 0.26 8.52
CA SER A 373 -5.06 -0.02 7.32
C SER A 373 -3.63 0.47 7.50
N TYR A 374 -2.67 -0.47 7.59
CA TYR A 374 -1.26 -0.15 7.68
C TYR A 374 -0.68 0.15 6.30
N LEU A 375 -0.05 1.30 6.14
CA LEU A 375 0.81 1.60 5.00
C LEU A 375 2.16 0.89 5.22
N ALA A 376 2.41 -0.18 4.48
CA ALA A 376 3.66 -0.91 4.55
C ALA A 376 4.75 -0.20 3.73
N LEU A 377 5.88 0.09 4.37
CA LEU A 377 7.00 0.83 3.80
C LEU A 377 8.32 0.15 4.14
N ALA A 378 9.25 0.12 3.20
CA ALA A 378 10.58 -0.41 3.47
C ALA A 378 11.29 0.44 4.53
N ALA A 379 11.74 -0.17 5.61
CA ALA A 379 12.42 0.50 6.73
C ALA A 379 13.67 1.28 6.27
N SER A 380 14.36 0.78 5.23
CA SER A 380 15.53 1.45 4.63
C SER A 380 15.25 2.87 4.13
N GLY A 381 14.00 3.17 3.78
CA GLY A 381 13.59 4.51 3.35
C GLY A 381 13.63 5.57 4.46
N PHE A 382 13.82 5.17 5.70
CA PHE A 382 13.80 6.07 6.88
C PHE A 382 15.16 6.23 7.56
N ASN A 383 16.18 5.52 7.11
CA ASN A 383 17.52 5.53 7.73
C ASN A 383 18.23 6.91 7.66
N LYS A 384 17.80 7.79 6.75
CA LYS A 384 18.38 9.12 6.55
C LYS A 384 17.79 10.20 7.46
N ILE A 385 16.69 9.89 8.15
CA ILE A 385 16.06 10.83 9.08
C ILE A 385 16.94 10.93 10.33
N LYS A 386 17.31 12.15 10.68
CA LYS A 386 17.97 12.45 11.96
C LYS A 386 16.94 12.78 13.02
N ASN A 387 17.20 12.40 14.27
CA ASN A 387 16.31 12.60 15.43
C ASN A 387 14.95 11.91 15.25
N GLN A 388 14.97 10.59 15.06
CA GLN A 388 13.79 9.76 14.80
C GLN A 388 12.87 9.57 16.02
N GLU A 389 13.39 9.66 17.23
CA GLU A 389 12.69 9.29 18.48
C GLU A 389 11.35 10.02 18.66
N GLY A 390 11.30 11.30 18.31
CA GLY A 390 10.09 12.13 18.38
C GLY A 390 9.12 12.00 17.21
N VAL A 391 9.45 11.20 16.20
CA VAL A 391 8.61 11.06 15.01
C VAL A 391 7.33 10.31 15.34
N ARG A 392 6.21 10.89 14.96
CA ARG A 392 4.87 10.28 15.01
C ARG A 392 4.26 10.31 13.61
N PHE A 393 3.47 9.30 13.31
CA PHE A 393 2.81 9.16 12.02
C PHE A 393 1.33 9.50 12.15
N ALA A 394 0.77 10.14 11.16
CA ALA A 394 -0.64 10.49 11.11
C ALA A 394 -1.55 9.35 10.63
N MET A 395 -0.98 8.17 10.43
CA MET A 395 -1.68 6.96 10.02
C MET A 395 -0.91 5.73 10.49
N PRO A 396 -1.55 4.54 10.55
CA PRO A 396 -0.85 3.30 10.85
C PRO A 396 0.23 3.00 9.80
N ILE A 397 1.47 2.80 10.24
CA ILE A 397 2.62 2.48 9.40
C ILE A 397 3.20 1.14 9.83
N ALA A 398 3.51 0.28 8.85
CA ALA A 398 4.33 -0.91 9.04
C ALA A 398 5.71 -0.68 8.40
N LEU A 399 6.75 -0.57 9.21
CA LEU A 399 8.13 -0.53 8.71
C LEU A 399 8.62 -1.94 8.45
N THR A 400 8.81 -2.27 7.19
CA THR A 400 9.03 -3.63 6.74
C THR A 400 10.48 -3.95 6.47
N PHE A 401 10.89 -5.12 6.91
CA PHE A 401 12.16 -5.77 6.62
C PHE A 401 11.90 -7.11 5.94
N ASN A 402 12.67 -7.42 4.93
CA ASN A 402 12.56 -8.73 4.28
C ASN A 402 13.14 -9.84 5.15
N MET A 403 12.47 -10.99 5.19
CA MET A 403 12.99 -12.19 5.86
C MET A 403 14.38 -12.53 5.34
N PRO A 404 15.43 -12.57 6.19
CA PRO A 404 16.78 -12.91 5.77
C PRO A 404 16.91 -14.40 5.46
N ASP A 405 17.67 -14.73 4.41
CA ASP A 405 17.93 -16.09 3.96
C ASP A 405 19.27 -16.66 4.48
N SER A 406 20.12 -15.81 5.04
CA SER A 406 21.46 -16.15 5.49
C SER A 406 21.83 -15.47 6.80
N LYS A 407 22.81 -16.02 7.52
CA LYS A 407 23.30 -15.42 8.77
C LYS A 407 23.90 -14.03 8.57
N VAL A 408 24.52 -13.78 7.42
CA VAL A 408 25.09 -12.46 7.10
C VAL A 408 23.95 -11.44 6.97
N ARG A 409 22.89 -11.76 6.22
CA ARG A 409 21.73 -10.88 6.09
C ARG A 409 20.98 -10.71 7.41
N LEU A 410 20.93 -11.75 8.25
CA LEU A 410 20.36 -11.64 9.58
C LEU A 410 21.14 -10.66 10.46
N LYS A 411 22.49 -10.72 10.44
CA LYS A 411 23.33 -9.76 11.17
C LYS A 411 23.05 -8.33 10.71
N ASN A 412 23.07 -8.09 9.39
CA ASN A 412 22.78 -6.77 8.83
C ASN A 412 21.37 -6.28 9.20
N LEU A 413 20.38 -7.18 9.24
CA LEU A 413 19.02 -6.84 9.65
C LEU A 413 18.96 -6.42 11.12
N LYS A 414 19.63 -7.17 12.03
CA LYS A 414 19.73 -6.80 13.44
C LYS A 414 20.36 -5.43 13.64
N GLU A 415 21.42 -5.12 12.89
CA GLU A 415 22.07 -3.81 12.89
C GLU A 415 21.11 -2.70 12.40
N GLN A 416 20.33 -2.96 11.35
CA GLN A 416 19.32 -2.01 10.84
C GLN A 416 18.21 -1.75 11.86
N ILE A 417 17.68 -2.78 12.51
CA ILE A 417 16.66 -2.64 13.55
C ILE A 417 17.21 -1.81 14.71
N HIS A 418 18.45 -2.07 15.13
CA HIS A 418 19.09 -1.34 16.22
C HIS A 418 19.37 0.13 15.86
N ALA A 419 19.67 0.42 14.60
CA ALA A 419 19.94 1.78 14.12
C ALA A 419 18.67 2.66 14.01
N LEU A 420 17.47 2.07 13.95
CA LEU A 420 16.22 2.81 13.92
C LEU A 420 15.75 3.13 15.33
N ASN A 421 15.81 4.40 15.69
CA ASN A 421 15.44 4.90 17.02
C ASN A 421 13.97 5.36 17.06
N PHE A 422 13.04 4.50 16.62
CA PHE A 422 11.61 4.73 16.74
C PHE A 422 11.06 4.16 18.06
N THR A 423 10.03 4.80 18.59
CA THR A 423 9.16 4.15 19.59
C THR A 423 8.20 3.23 18.85
N TRP A 424 8.37 1.92 18.98
CA TRP A 424 7.58 0.93 18.26
C TRP A 424 6.18 0.76 18.84
N GLN A 425 5.23 0.44 17.96
CA GLN A 425 3.87 0.08 18.36
C GLN A 425 3.85 -1.28 19.06
N ASN A 426 3.11 -1.38 20.16
CA ASN A 426 2.89 -2.63 20.86
C ASN A 426 1.53 -3.26 20.49
N PRO A 427 1.48 -4.34 19.71
CA PRO A 427 0.21 -5.00 19.38
C PRO A 427 -0.59 -5.43 20.60
N ALA A 428 0.05 -5.84 21.67
CA ALA A 428 -0.63 -6.28 22.89
C ALA A 428 -1.46 -5.17 23.56
N GLU A 429 -1.05 -3.91 23.40
CA GLU A 429 -1.75 -2.74 23.96
C GLU A 429 -2.72 -2.12 22.96
N ASP A 430 -2.34 -2.08 21.68
CA ASP A 430 -2.97 -1.24 20.67
C ASP A 430 -3.94 -1.97 19.75
N PHE A 431 -3.91 -3.32 19.70
CA PHE A 431 -4.72 -4.07 18.76
C PHE A 431 -6.09 -4.47 19.32
N ASN A 432 -7.09 -4.30 18.47
CA ASN A 432 -8.42 -4.88 18.61
C ASN A 432 -8.81 -5.45 17.25
N SER A 433 -8.21 -6.57 16.89
CA SER A 433 -8.37 -7.16 15.58
C SER A 433 -9.42 -8.28 15.58
N LYS A 434 -10.05 -8.48 14.41
CA LYS A 434 -11.05 -9.50 14.15
C LYS A 434 -10.85 -10.07 12.75
N ILE A 435 -10.92 -11.39 12.63
CA ILE A 435 -10.89 -12.09 11.35
C ILE A 435 -12.04 -13.08 11.31
N ASP A 436 -12.86 -13.00 10.26
CA ASP A 436 -13.91 -13.96 9.95
C ASP A 436 -13.30 -15.15 9.21
N VAL A 437 -13.54 -16.36 9.73
CA VAL A 437 -13.03 -17.62 9.18
C VAL A 437 -14.20 -18.58 9.04
N ALA A 438 -14.78 -18.67 7.85
CA ALA A 438 -15.98 -19.45 7.60
C ALA A 438 -17.10 -19.12 8.62
N SER A 439 -17.38 -20.02 9.58
CA SER A 439 -18.40 -19.82 10.63
C SER A 439 -17.80 -19.38 11.97
N SER A 440 -16.51 -19.06 12.03
CA SER A 440 -15.77 -18.73 13.26
C SER A 440 -15.18 -17.34 13.21
N LEU A 441 -15.05 -16.72 14.39
CA LEU A 441 -14.42 -15.43 14.57
C LEU A 441 -13.14 -15.59 15.39
N ILE A 442 -12.01 -15.21 14.83
CA ILE A 442 -10.74 -15.05 15.55
C ILE A 442 -10.63 -13.58 15.96
N ALA A 443 -10.34 -13.30 17.23
CA ALA A 443 -10.09 -11.95 17.69
C ALA A 443 -8.79 -11.91 18.53
N TYR A 444 -8.11 -10.74 18.48
CA TYR A 444 -6.95 -10.45 19.30
C TYR A 444 -7.14 -9.08 19.95
N GLN A 445 -7.12 -9.06 21.28
CA GLN A 445 -7.31 -7.85 22.07
C GLN A 445 -6.56 -7.99 23.39
N ASN A 446 -5.94 -6.90 23.87
CA ASN A 446 -5.19 -6.86 25.14
C ASN A 446 -4.14 -7.98 25.26
N GLY A 447 -3.45 -8.30 24.17
CA GLY A 447 -2.44 -9.36 24.14
C GLY A 447 -2.99 -10.79 24.14
N GLN A 448 -4.31 -10.97 24.01
CA GLN A 448 -4.95 -12.29 24.09
C GLN A 448 -5.70 -12.63 22.80
N TYR A 449 -5.55 -13.88 22.38
CA TYR A 449 -6.35 -14.44 21.29
C TYR A 449 -7.65 -15.05 21.83
N SER A 450 -8.71 -14.94 21.05
CA SER A 450 -9.96 -15.66 21.29
C SER A 450 -10.54 -16.23 20.01
N VAL A 451 -11.19 -17.38 20.10
CA VAL A 451 -11.94 -18.02 19.02
C VAL A 451 -13.39 -18.14 19.46
N ASN A 452 -14.32 -17.53 18.71
CA ASN A 452 -15.75 -17.46 19.05
C ASN A 452 -15.99 -16.96 20.50
N GLY A 453 -15.21 -15.97 20.93
CA GLY A 453 -15.31 -15.36 22.26
C GLY A 453 -14.65 -16.16 23.40
N LYS A 454 -14.14 -17.36 23.12
CA LYS A 454 -13.35 -18.13 24.10
C LYS A 454 -11.88 -17.76 23.99
N VAL A 455 -11.29 -17.29 25.11
CA VAL A 455 -9.85 -17.06 25.19
C VAL A 455 -9.09 -18.35 24.88
N THR A 456 -8.13 -18.24 23.99
CA THR A 456 -7.30 -19.36 23.56
C THR A 456 -5.86 -19.05 23.94
N GLU A 457 -5.27 -19.90 24.75
CA GLU A 457 -3.85 -19.79 25.07
C GLU A 457 -3.04 -20.29 23.85
N VAL A 458 -2.08 -19.49 23.42
CA VAL A 458 -1.01 -19.96 22.56
C VAL A 458 -0.17 -20.90 23.42
N LYS A 459 -0.31 -22.21 23.21
CA LYS A 459 0.45 -23.20 24.01
C LYS A 459 1.93 -23.00 23.73
N THR A 460 2.66 -22.62 24.77
CA THR A 460 4.12 -22.56 24.76
C THR A 460 4.67 -23.86 24.20
N VAL A 461 5.38 -23.77 23.10
CA VAL A 461 6.08 -24.93 22.54
C VAL A 461 7.29 -25.14 23.43
N ALA A 462 7.15 -25.98 24.49
CA ALA A 462 8.29 -26.42 25.28
C ALA A 462 9.43 -26.77 24.31
N GLU A 463 10.66 -26.37 24.64
CA GLU A 463 11.84 -26.74 23.86
C GLU A 463 11.85 -28.26 23.70
N GLU A 464 11.24 -28.73 22.59
CA GLU A 464 11.41 -30.13 22.23
C GLU A 464 12.89 -30.34 21.95
N LYS A 465 13.50 -31.21 22.77
CA LYS A 465 14.82 -31.77 22.50
C LYS A 465 14.98 -31.94 21.02
N SER A 466 15.91 -31.18 20.46
CA SER A 466 16.36 -31.15 19.06
C SER A 466 15.45 -31.91 18.08
N LEU A 467 14.68 -31.15 17.27
CA LEU A 467 14.02 -31.72 16.09
C LEU A 467 14.97 -32.73 15.43
N PRO A 468 14.52 -33.94 15.09
CA PRO A 468 15.36 -34.87 14.37
C PRO A 468 16.00 -34.09 13.22
N LYS A 469 17.34 -34.13 13.14
CA LYS A 469 18.09 -33.51 12.03
C LYS A 469 17.32 -33.83 10.77
N PRO A 470 17.07 -32.87 9.86
CA PRO A 470 16.44 -33.20 8.61
C PRO A 470 17.20 -34.40 8.08
N VAL A 471 16.48 -35.51 7.90
CA VAL A 471 17.06 -36.73 7.31
C VAL A 471 17.64 -36.23 6.00
N GLY A 472 18.96 -36.15 5.94
CA GLY A 472 19.64 -35.67 4.75
C GLY A 472 19.06 -36.47 3.59
N THR A 473 18.76 -35.81 2.47
CA THR A 473 18.12 -36.42 1.31
C THR A 473 18.57 -37.86 1.21
N PRO A 474 17.67 -38.87 1.27
CA PRO A 474 18.07 -40.28 1.33
C PRO A 474 19.14 -40.52 0.29
N ALA A 475 20.17 -41.26 0.60
CA ALA A 475 21.32 -41.50 -0.30
C ALA A 475 20.86 -41.87 -1.73
N LEU A 476 19.73 -42.57 -1.83
CA LEU A 476 19.04 -42.91 -3.07
C LEU A 476 18.61 -41.66 -3.89
N PHE A 477 18.12 -40.59 -3.26
CA PHE A 477 17.75 -39.36 -3.97
C PHE A 477 18.98 -38.57 -4.43
N LYS A 478 20.05 -38.59 -3.65
CA LYS A 478 21.33 -37.96 -4.04
C LYS A 478 21.97 -38.66 -5.24
N GLU A 479 21.90 -39.98 -5.28
CA GLU A 479 22.31 -40.80 -6.42
C GLU A 479 21.37 -40.59 -7.62
N PHE A 480 20.07 -40.52 -7.41
CA PHE A 480 19.08 -40.26 -8.46
C PHE A 480 19.32 -38.90 -9.14
N PHE A 481 19.48 -37.83 -8.37
CA PHE A 481 19.78 -36.49 -8.93
C PHE A 481 21.14 -36.44 -9.61
N LYS A 482 22.13 -37.21 -9.15
CA LYS A 482 23.44 -37.34 -9.79
C LYS A 482 23.36 -38.06 -11.14
N VAL A 483 22.55 -39.11 -11.21
CA VAL A 483 22.27 -39.84 -12.46
C VAL A 483 21.47 -38.99 -13.43
N GLN A 484 20.42 -38.31 -12.95
CA GLN A 484 19.60 -37.37 -13.75
C GLN A 484 20.47 -36.22 -14.29
N GLY A 485 21.35 -35.64 -13.48
CA GLY A 485 22.31 -34.61 -13.92
C GLY A 485 23.23 -35.12 -15.04
N ARG A 486 23.74 -36.35 -14.93
CA ARG A 486 24.57 -36.97 -16.00
C ARG A 486 23.77 -37.19 -17.28
N ILE A 487 22.53 -37.69 -17.20
CA ILE A 487 21.67 -37.90 -18.36
C ILE A 487 21.42 -36.59 -19.10
N ILE A 488 21.08 -35.53 -18.36
CA ILE A 488 20.86 -34.17 -18.91
C ILE A 488 22.14 -33.64 -19.56
N THR A 489 23.29 -33.82 -18.94
CA THR A 489 24.58 -33.39 -19.50
C THR A 489 24.90 -34.11 -20.81
N VAL A 490 24.72 -35.46 -20.87
CA VAL A 490 24.91 -36.24 -22.08
C VAL A 490 23.92 -35.83 -23.17
N PHE A 491 22.67 -35.60 -22.83
CA PHE A 491 21.64 -35.13 -23.75
C PHE A 491 22.03 -33.80 -24.41
N PHE A 492 22.45 -32.82 -23.62
CA PHE A 492 22.90 -31.53 -24.16
C PHE A 492 24.18 -31.67 -24.97
N ALA A 493 25.13 -32.53 -24.59
CA ALA A 493 26.33 -32.80 -25.37
C ALA A 493 25.99 -33.36 -26.77
N ILE A 494 25.04 -34.29 -26.87
CA ILE A 494 24.56 -34.82 -28.14
C ILE A 494 23.88 -33.70 -28.97
N ILE A 495 23.04 -32.88 -28.39
CA ILE A 495 22.40 -31.75 -29.09
C ILE A 495 23.46 -30.80 -29.65
N PHE A 496 24.46 -30.42 -28.85
CA PHE A 496 25.54 -29.54 -29.31
C PHE A 496 26.34 -30.16 -30.44
N LEU A 497 26.59 -31.46 -30.39
CA LEU A 497 27.31 -32.19 -31.44
C LEU A 497 26.51 -32.21 -32.76
N VAL A 498 25.21 -32.48 -32.68
CA VAL A 498 24.28 -32.41 -33.83
C VAL A 498 24.25 -31.00 -34.42
N LEU A 499 24.15 -29.98 -33.57
CA LEU A 499 24.15 -28.58 -34.00
C LEU A 499 25.48 -28.18 -34.70
N ALA A 500 26.61 -28.64 -34.16
CA ALA A 500 27.91 -28.41 -34.76
C ALA A 500 28.03 -29.08 -36.14
N ILE A 501 27.50 -30.32 -36.29
CA ILE A 501 27.42 -31.00 -37.58
C ILE A 501 26.56 -30.21 -38.58
N PHE A 502 25.37 -29.74 -38.17
CA PHE A 502 24.51 -28.91 -39.04
C PHE A 502 25.18 -27.60 -39.46
N ILE A 503 25.90 -26.95 -38.56
CA ILE A 503 26.65 -25.72 -38.86
C ILE A 503 27.79 -26.05 -39.86
N ALA A 504 28.50 -27.16 -39.69
CA ALA A 504 29.55 -27.56 -40.61
C ALA A 504 29.00 -27.89 -42.02
N PHE A 505 27.90 -28.64 -42.08
CA PHE A 505 27.19 -28.91 -43.36
C PHE A 505 26.65 -27.66 -44.00
N GLY A 506 25.99 -26.80 -43.21
CA GLY A 506 25.47 -25.51 -43.70
C GLY A 506 26.57 -24.60 -44.27
N ARG A 507 27.72 -24.52 -43.59
CA ARG A 507 28.91 -23.82 -44.11
C ARG A 507 29.44 -24.44 -45.42
N LYS A 508 29.44 -25.77 -45.54
CA LYS A 508 29.91 -26.46 -46.75
C LYS A 508 28.97 -26.21 -47.93
N ILE A 509 27.65 -26.26 -47.70
CA ILE A 509 26.63 -25.97 -48.70
C ILE A 509 26.70 -24.51 -49.12
N TYR A 510 26.77 -23.58 -48.18
CA TYR A 510 26.91 -22.15 -48.45
C TYR A 510 28.15 -21.85 -49.27
N LYS A 511 29.31 -22.45 -48.92
CA LYS A 511 30.57 -22.28 -49.65
C LYS A 511 30.51 -22.83 -51.08
N ASN A 512 29.74 -23.89 -51.30
CA ASN A 512 29.55 -24.48 -52.65
C ASN A 512 28.55 -23.68 -53.52
N MET A 513 27.56 -23.04 -52.94
CA MET A 513 26.61 -22.19 -53.66
C MET A 513 27.20 -20.84 -54.12
N PHE A 514 28.20 -20.32 -53.41
CA PHE A 514 28.84 -19.04 -53.74
C PHE A 514 30.23 -19.15 -54.33
N LYS A 515 30.65 -20.35 -54.80
CA LYS A 515 31.86 -20.60 -55.60
C LYS A 515 31.53 -20.76 -57.09
N ARG A 516 30.62 -19.97 -57.61
CA ARG A 516 30.47 -19.76 -59.04
C ARG A 516 30.85 -18.33 -59.41
#